data_6283513eda1755da199efcd5670ee6fd
#
_entry.id   6283513eda1755da199efcd5670ee6fd
#
_cell.length_a   1.000
_cell.length_b   1.000
_cell.length_c   1.000
_cell.angle_alpha   90.00
_cell.angle_beta   90.00
_cell.angle_gamma   90.00
#
_symmetry.space_group_name_H-M   'P 1'
#
loop_
_entity.id
_entity.type
_entity.pdbx_description
1 polymer ?
#
loop_
_entity_poly.entity_id
_entity_poly.type
_entity_poly.pdbx_seq_one_letter_code
_entity_poly.pdbx_strand_id
1 'polypeptide(L)'
;MPRDTWGRAPRRLSRAAEMERRDMKVKKWKLAIFLLPCLLLFALIYLIPLVMVFGSSFFNWRAGGVFEFVGLDNYINAFLHDARMLTAIRNTGIWVLLQSVVHVGIGTVIAFMLAKKCRGWKALRTIYMIPNVISAAALGVIFINVFNPKYGLINSLISQITGTTFQKNWFFEQNSAFITVTWSWLLYTGMIIIVVLAGLLAIPEDVIEAARIDGATEMQINFRIRLPLIRTVLGTSVILAATSMLREFELIYLTTNGGPGDMTLNLPLYLYKTSMTDNNYGYANMMGVVLIVAGIVTVYAINKIFRMNEADY
;
A
#
# COMPACT_ATOMS: atom_id res chain seq x y z
N MET A 1 -24.25 -55.75 -38.59
CA MET A 1 -23.06 -54.91 -38.44
C MET A 1 -23.05 -53.80 -39.47
N PRO A 2 -23.32 -52.53 -39.16
CA PRO A 2 -22.92 -51.41 -39.98
C PRO A 2 -21.75 -50.67 -39.29
N ARG A 3 -20.71 -50.41 -40.06
CA ARG A 3 -19.45 -49.76 -39.65
C ARG A 3 -19.60 -48.25 -39.41
N ASP A 4 -18.90 -47.80 -38.43
CA ASP A 4 -18.69 -46.42 -37.98
C ASP A 4 -18.42 -45.42 -39.14
N THR A 5 -19.27 -44.41 -39.27
CA THR A 5 -19.07 -43.27 -40.13
C THR A 5 -18.95 -41.96 -39.32
N TRP A 6 -18.30 -42.00 -38.17
CA TRP A 6 -17.90 -40.84 -37.39
C TRP A 6 -16.43 -40.54 -37.64
N GLY A 7 -16.12 -39.85 -38.69
CA GLY A 7 -14.74 -39.55 -38.97
C GLY A 7 -14.50 -38.57 -40.10
N ARG A 8 -14.37 -37.35 -39.78
CA ARG A 8 -13.59 -36.26 -40.36
C ARG A 8 -14.40 -34.97 -40.45
N ALA A 9 -14.21 -34.11 -39.47
CA ALA A 9 -14.61 -32.69 -39.60
C ALA A 9 -14.08 -32.16 -40.93
N PRO A 10 -14.88 -31.42 -41.69
CA PRO A 10 -14.52 -31.00 -43.06
C PRO A 10 -13.27 -30.13 -43.00
N ARG A 11 -12.22 -30.52 -43.72
CA ARG A 11 -10.93 -29.81 -43.91
C ARG A 11 -11.09 -28.31 -44.23
N ARG A 12 -12.27 -27.86 -44.64
CA ARG A 12 -12.60 -26.45 -44.93
C ARG A 12 -12.68 -25.60 -43.63
N LEU A 13 -13.19 -26.15 -42.52
CA LEU A 13 -13.25 -25.45 -41.22
C LEU A 13 -11.87 -25.24 -40.59
N SER A 14 -10.95 -26.19 -40.79
CA SER A 14 -9.57 -26.05 -40.31
C SER A 14 -8.79 -24.99 -41.07
N ARG A 15 -9.00 -24.89 -42.38
CA ARG A 15 -8.38 -23.84 -43.23
C ARG A 15 -8.92 -22.44 -42.95
N ALA A 16 -10.20 -22.28 -42.69
CA ALA A 16 -10.80 -21.01 -42.32
C ALA A 16 -10.26 -20.54 -40.93
N ALA A 17 -10.18 -21.42 -39.93
CA ALA A 17 -9.60 -21.14 -38.64
C ALA A 17 -8.08 -20.86 -38.70
N GLU A 18 -7.35 -21.51 -39.59
CA GLU A 18 -5.93 -21.22 -39.83
C GLU A 18 -5.71 -19.90 -40.59
N MET A 19 -6.58 -19.52 -41.53
CA MET A 19 -6.55 -18.21 -42.16
C MET A 19 -6.90 -17.10 -41.16
N GLU A 20 -7.93 -17.27 -40.36
CA GLU A 20 -8.32 -16.32 -39.32
C GLU A 20 -7.22 -16.12 -38.24
N ARG A 21 -6.50 -17.19 -37.85
CA ARG A 21 -5.30 -17.10 -37.02
C ARG A 21 -4.11 -16.43 -37.71
N ARG A 22 -4.00 -16.53 -39.03
CA ARG A 22 -2.93 -15.90 -39.80
C ARG A 22 -3.16 -14.39 -40.00
N ASP A 23 -4.42 -13.97 -40.18
CA ASP A 23 -4.80 -12.56 -40.28
C ASP A 23 -4.76 -11.83 -38.93
N MET A 24 -4.90 -12.54 -37.81
CA MET A 24 -4.74 -11.96 -36.45
C MET A 24 -3.27 -11.78 -36.04
N LYS A 25 -2.27 -12.21 -36.82
CA LYS A 25 -0.86 -11.89 -36.53
C LYS A 25 -0.59 -10.43 -36.89
N VAL A 26 -0.94 -9.53 -35.97
CA VAL A 26 -0.53 -8.12 -36.04
C VAL A 26 0.98 -8.07 -36.28
N LYS A 27 1.41 -7.45 -37.38
CA LYS A 27 2.83 -7.31 -37.71
C LYS A 27 3.50 -6.57 -36.52
N LYS A 28 4.59 -7.12 -35.98
CA LYS A 28 5.30 -6.60 -34.79
C LYS A 28 5.59 -5.09 -34.89
N TRP A 29 5.89 -4.58 -36.07
CA TRP A 29 6.15 -3.14 -36.26
C TRP A 29 4.89 -2.28 -36.09
N LYS A 30 3.68 -2.75 -36.50
CA LYS A 30 2.42 -2.04 -36.25
C LYS A 30 2.11 -1.96 -34.74
N LEU A 31 2.34 -3.05 -34.04
CA LEU A 31 2.22 -3.09 -32.57
C LEU A 31 3.23 -2.13 -31.91
N ALA A 32 4.48 -2.11 -32.40
CA ALA A 32 5.51 -1.20 -31.89
C ALA A 32 5.12 0.27 -32.10
N ILE A 33 4.63 0.65 -33.29
CA ILE A 33 4.17 2.04 -33.57
C ILE A 33 2.98 2.40 -32.67
N PHE A 34 2.04 1.49 -32.47
CA PHE A 34 0.89 1.74 -31.62
C PHE A 34 1.26 1.92 -30.14
N LEU A 35 2.25 1.15 -29.65
CA LEU A 35 2.74 1.26 -28.28
C LEU A 35 3.75 2.41 -28.07
N LEU A 36 4.39 2.90 -29.14
CA LEU A 36 5.45 3.89 -29.10
C LEU A 36 5.08 5.15 -28.28
N PRO A 37 3.92 5.80 -28.47
CA PRO A 37 3.56 6.99 -27.70
C PRO A 37 3.50 6.72 -26.19
N CYS A 38 2.90 5.58 -25.81
CA CYS A 38 2.80 5.17 -24.41
C CYS A 38 4.18 4.86 -23.81
N LEU A 39 5.04 4.14 -24.56
CA LEU A 39 6.40 3.82 -24.13
C LEU A 39 7.28 5.06 -24.00
N LEU A 40 7.14 6.04 -24.92
CA LEU A 40 7.86 7.30 -24.83
C LEU A 40 7.44 8.10 -23.58
N LEU A 41 6.15 8.21 -23.31
CA LEU A 41 5.65 8.88 -22.10
C LEU A 41 6.10 8.15 -20.84
N PHE A 42 6.05 6.82 -20.83
CA PHE A 42 6.56 6.02 -19.70
C PHE A 42 8.05 6.25 -19.48
N ALA A 43 8.85 6.23 -20.55
CA ALA A 43 10.29 6.47 -20.45
C ALA A 43 10.59 7.89 -19.95
N LEU A 44 9.90 8.90 -20.46
CA LEU A 44 10.12 10.30 -20.08
C LEU A 44 9.70 10.58 -18.62
N ILE A 45 8.56 10.05 -18.19
CA ILE A 45 7.98 10.38 -16.87
C ILE A 45 8.52 9.47 -15.76
N TYR A 46 8.83 8.20 -16.06
CA TYR A 46 9.22 7.23 -15.05
C TYR A 46 10.66 6.73 -15.19
N LEU A 47 11.06 6.28 -16.40
CA LEU A 47 12.36 5.62 -16.57
C LEU A 47 13.51 6.62 -16.45
N ILE A 48 13.43 7.77 -17.12
CA ILE A 48 14.49 8.78 -17.06
C ILE A 48 14.67 9.33 -15.64
N PRO A 49 13.63 9.80 -14.91
CA PRO A 49 13.79 10.22 -13.52
C PRO A 49 14.33 9.11 -12.60
N LEU A 50 13.88 7.86 -12.80
CA LEU A 50 14.38 6.74 -12.03
C LEU A 50 15.89 6.54 -12.22
N VAL A 51 16.37 6.55 -13.48
CA VAL A 51 17.78 6.44 -13.79
C VAL A 51 18.57 7.64 -13.21
N MET A 52 18.01 8.84 -13.26
CA MET A 52 18.60 10.03 -12.66
C MET A 52 18.73 9.91 -11.13
N VAL A 53 17.71 9.43 -10.44
CA VAL A 53 17.73 9.19 -8.99
C VAL A 53 18.82 8.19 -8.64
N PHE A 54 18.88 7.05 -9.35
CA PHE A 54 19.94 6.05 -9.15
C PHE A 54 21.34 6.62 -9.43
N GLY A 55 21.51 7.28 -10.57
CA GLY A 55 22.81 7.85 -10.96
C GLY A 55 23.28 8.91 -9.98
N SER A 56 22.42 9.88 -9.65
CA SER A 56 22.78 11.01 -8.77
C SER A 56 22.95 10.62 -7.29
N SER A 57 22.47 9.45 -6.87
CA SER A 57 22.71 8.93 -5.51
C SER A 57 24.18 8.69 -5.17
N PHE A 58 25.03 8.54 -6.20
CA PHE A 58 26.50 8.37 -6.06
C PHE A 58 27.26 9.70 -6.11
N PHE A 59 26.56 10.83 -6.15
CA PHE A 59 27.15 12.15 -6.22
C PHE A 59 26.83 12.96 -4.96
N ASN A 60 27.76 13.80 -4.54
CA ASN A 60 27.46 14.92 -3.66
C ASN A 60 26.87 16.05 -4.51
N TRP A 61 25.55 16.07 -4.56
CA TRP A 61 24.82 17.08 -5.34
C TRP A 61 24.05 17.98 -4.41
N ARG A 62 24.45 19.27 -4.38
CA ARG A 62 23.82 20.30 -3.54
C ARG A 62 23.40 21.52 -4.38
N ALA A 63 22.42 22.28 -3.87
CA ALA A 63 22.12 23.59 -4.43
C ALA A 63 23.37 24.48 -4.36
N GLY A 64 23.62 25.24 -5.43
CA GLY A 64 24.80 26.09 -5.54
C GLY A 64 25.92 25.51 -6.41
N GLY A 65 25.67 24.37 -7.09
CA GLY A 65 26.56 23.90 -8.17
C GLY A 65 27.59 22.86 -7.78
N VAL A 66 27.60 22.37 -6.55
CA VAL A 66 28.45 21.25 -6.15
C VAL A 66 27.88 19.98 -6.77
N PHE A 67 28.64 19.34 -7.66
CA PHE A 67 28.29 18.05 -8.29
C PHE A 67 29.56 17.22 -8.44
N GLU A 68 29.87 16.44 -7.40
CA GLU A 68 31.08 15.66 -7.30
C GLU A 68 30.76 14.18 -7.13
N PHE A 69 31.44 13.31 -7.84
CA PHE A 69 31.27 11.88 -7.68
C PHE A 69 31.93 11.41 -6.38
N VAL A 70 31.12 10.86 -5.47
CA VAL A 70 31.54 10.38 -4.14
C VAL A 70 31.36 8.86 -3.98
N GLY A 71 30.99 8.17 -5.05
CA GLY A 71 30.81 6.71 -5.00
C GLY A 71 29.77 6.30 -3.96
N LEU A 72 30.15 5.44 -3.02
CA LEU A 72 29.24 4.90 -1.98
C LEU A 72 29.20 5.72 -0.68
N ASP A 73 29.87 6.88 -0.60
CA ASP A 73 29.97 7.65 0.64
C ASP A 73 28.59 8.08 1.18
N ASN A 74 27.63 8.43 0.31
CA ASN A 74 26.27 8.73 0.73
C ASN A 74 25.63 7.53 1.46
N TYR A 75 25.83 6.32 0.97
CA TYR A 75 25.30 5.10 1.58
C TYR A 75 26.03 4.76 2.89
N ILE A 76 27.37 4.86 2.91
CA ILE A 76 28.18 4.62 4.10
C ILE A 76 27.77 5.59 5.21
N ASN A 77 27.68 6.87 4.91
CA ASN A 77 27.25 7.88 5.87
C ASN A 77 25.82 7.62 6.38
N ALA A 78 24.89 7.25 5.49
CA ALA A 78 23.49 6.98 5.85
C ALA A 78 23.35 5.82 6.84
N PHE A 79 24.07 4.72 6.61
CA PHE A 79 23.89 3.52 7.42
C PHE A 79 24.82 3.43 8.63
N LEU A 80 25.97 4.12 8.62
CA LEU A 80 26.96 4.02 9.69
C LEU A 80 27.05 5.27 10.57
N HIS A 81 26.73 6.45 10.05
CA HIS A 81 26.97 7.70 10.77
C HIS A 81 25.72 8.57 10.98
N ASP A 82 24.61 8.28 10.28
CA ASP A 82 23.38 9.08 10.38
C ASP A 82 22.33 8.39 11.28
N ALA A 83 22.28 8.77 12.55
CA ALA A 83 21.30 8.25 13.50
C ALA A 83 19.85 8.59 13.10
N ARG A 84 19.61 9.71 12.39
CA ARG A 84 18.29 10.10 11.90
C ARG A 84 17.83 9.16 10.80
N MET A 85 18.73 8.75 9.91
CA MET A 85 18.45 7.75 8.87
C MET A 85 18.00 6.42 9.46
N LEU A 86 18.72 5.93 10.48
CA LEU A 86 18.38 4.68 11.16
C LEU A 86 17.02 4.78 11.86
N THR A 87 16.74 5.92 12.52
CA THR A 87 15.43 6.19 13.12
C THR A 87 14.32 6.21 12.09
N ALA A 88 14.53 6.88 10.96
CA ALA A 88 13.56 6.96 9.88
C ALA A 88 13.27 5.59 9.25
N ILE A 89 14.30 4.76 9.01
CA ILE A 89 14.14 3.37 8.53
C ILE A 89 13.35 2.54 9.54
N ARG A 90 13.71 2.59 10.81
CA ARG A 90 13.02 1.87 11.88
C ARG A 90 11.53 2.24 11.95
N ASN A 91 11.22 3.53 11.98
CA ASN A 91 9.86 4.02 12.06
C ASN A 91 9.04 3.61 10.83
N THR A 92 9.62 3.76 9.62
CA THR A 92 8.98 3.31 8.38
C THR A 92 8.72 1.80 8.43
N GLY A 93 9.69 1.01 8.86
CA GLY A 93 9.53 -0.45 8.98
C GLY A 93 8.43 -0.85 9.97
N ILE A 94 8.38 -0.22 11.15
CA ILE A 94 7.32 -0.47 12.13
C ILE A 94 5.94 -0.12 11.55
N TRP A 95 5.80 1.04 10.91
CA TRP A 95 4.53 1.46 10.31
C TRP A 95 4.11 0.60 9.12
N VAL A 96 5.06 0.15 8.28
CA VAL A 96 4.77 -0.83 7.21
C VAL A 96 4.25 -2.15 7.80
N LEU A 97 4.83 -2.63 8.89
CA LEU A 97 4.36 -3.84 9.58
C LEU A 97 2.97 -3.64 10.19
N LEU A 98 2.74 -2.54 10.88
CA LEU A 98 1.43 -2.21 11.46
C LEU A 98 0.35 -2.07 10.39
N GLN A 99 0.69 -1.44 9.27
CA GLN A 99 -0.21 -1.29 8.13
C GLN A 99 -0.52 -2.65 7.50
N SER A 100 0.49 -3.49 7.32
CA SER A 100 0.34 -4.82 6.71
C SER A 100 -0.47 -5.79 7.57
N VAL A 101 -0.30 -5.75 8.89
CA VAL A 101 -0.88 -6.73 9.81
C VAL A 101 -2.15 -6.18 10.48
N VAL A 102 -2.03 -5.07 11.19
CA VAL A 102 -3.14 -4.56 12.03
C VAL A 102 -4.20 -3.89 11.16
N HIS A 103 -3.81 -2.97 10.30
CA HIS A 103 -4.74 -2.23 9.44
C HIS A 103 -5.46 -3.17 8.45
N VAL A 104 -4.73 -4.05 7.76
CA VAL A 104 -5.33 -5.05 6.86
C VAL A 104 -6.17 -6.06 7.65
N GLY A 105 -5.72 -6.47 8.85
CA GLY A 105 -6.48 -7.35 9.73
C GLY A 105 -7.82 -6.76 10.13
N ILE A 106 -7.85 -5.50 10.61
CA ILE A 106 -9.08 -4.79 10.96
C ILE A 106 -10.01 -4.69 9.72
N GLY A 107 -9.47 -4.24 8.57
CA GLY A 107 -10.24 -4.13 7.33
C GLY A 107 -10.83 -5.46 6.87
N THR A 108 -10.07 -6.55 7.02
CA THR A 108 -10.52 -7.91 6.70
C THR A 108 -11.66 -8.36 7.61
N VAL A 109 -11.53 -8.18 8.93
CA VAL A 109 -12.59 -8.53 9.88
C VAL A 109 -13.88 -7.77 9.56
N ILE A 110 -13.79 -6.47 9.31
CA ILE A 110 -14.95 -5.65 8.94
C ILE A 110 -15.55 -6.13 7.60
N ALA A 111 -14.71 -6.47 6.60
CA ALA A 111 -15.19 -7.01 5.33
C ALA A 111 -15.97 -8.31 5.51
N PHE A 112 -15.50 -9.24 6.37
CA PHE A 112 -16.24 -10.46 6.70
C PHE A 112 -17.59 -10.18 7.38
N MET A 113 -17.65 -9.16 8.25
CA MET A 113 -18.93 -8.74 8.86
C MET A 113 -19.88 -8.17 7.80
N LEU A 114 -19.41 -7.33 6.89
CA LEU A 114 -20.20 -6.73 5.83
C LEU A 114 -20.64 -7.75 4.76
N ALA A 115 -19.87 -8.79 4.51
CA ALA A 115 -20.20 -9.87 3.57
C ALA A 115 -21.48 -10.61 3.97
N LYS A 116 -21.85 -10.62 5.27
CA LYS A 116 -23.12 -11.18 5.76
C LYS A 116 -24.35 -10.35 5.35
N LYS A 117 -24.17 -9.21 4.70
CA LYS A 117 -25.24 -8.29 4.23
C LYS A 117 -26.25 -7.92 5.33
N CYS A 118 -25.80 -7.77 6.59
CA CYS A 118 -26.63 -7.35 7.71
C CYS A 118 -27.32 -6.01 7.43
N ARG A 119 -28.46 -5.75 8.12
CA ARG A 119 -29.18 -4.48 7.96
C ARG A 119 -28.26 -3.28 8.18
N GLY A 120 -28.16 -2.37 7.20
CA GLY A 120 -27.30 -1.19 7.24
C GLY A 120 -25.87 -1.38 6.68
N TRP A 121 -25.51 -2.55 6.17
CA TRP A 121 -24.15 -2.83 5.65
C TRP A 121 -23.69 -1.82 4.58
N LYS A 122 -24.61 -1.32 3.73
CA LYS A 122 -24.28 -0.31 2.70
C LYS A 122 -23.86 1.02 3.34
N ALA A 123 -24.59 1.46 4.38
CA ALA A 123 -24.23 2.69 5.11
C ALA A 123 -22.89 2.55 5.82
N LEU A 124 -22.64 1.43 6.50
CA LEU A 124 -21.33 1.16 7.14
C LEU A 124 -20.19 1.19 6.14
N ARG A 125 -20.35 0.52 4.98
CA ARG A 125 -19.36 0.57 3.90
C ARG A 125 -19.06 2.01 3.47
N THR A 126 -20.08 2.85 3.31
CA THR A 126 -19.90 4.26 2.92
C THR A 126 -19.19 5.05 4.01
N ILE A 127 -19.55 4.86 5.28
CA ILE A 127 -18.90 5.55 6.42
C ILE A 127 -17.40 5.24 6.47
N TYR A 128 -17.01 3.97 6.31
CA TYR A 128 -15.60 3.59 6.29
C TYR A 128 -14.82 4.13 5.08
N MET A 129 -15.51 4.50 4.00
CA MET A 129 -14.88 5.12 2.83
C MET A 129 -14.65 6.62 2.99
N ILE A 130 -15.41 7.32 3.84
CA ILE A 130 -15.30 8.78 4.00
C ILE A 130 -13.85 9.23 4.25
N PRO A 131 -13.08 8.64 5.19
CA PRO A 131 -11.70 9.06 5.43
C PRO A 131 -10.78 8.91 4.21
N ASN A 132 -11.03 7.92 3.35
CA ASN A 132 -10.21 7.68 2.15
C ASN A 132 -10.46 8.70 1.02
N VAL A 133 -11.52 9.48 1.10
CA VAL A 133 -11.87 10.54 0.12
C VAL A 133 -11.36 11.91 0.58
N ILE A 134 -11.12 12.06 1.88
CA ILE A 134 -10.60 13.30 2.46
C ILE A 134 -9.10 13.40 2.18
N SER A 135 -8.61 14.59 1.80
CA SER A 135 -7.16 14.80 1.60
C SER A 135 -6.37 14.60 2.89
N ALA A 136 -5.13 14.12 2.79
CA ALA A 136 -4.25 13.95 3.94
C ALA A 136 -4.03 15.25 4.73
N ALA A 137 -3.98 16.39 4.01
CA ALA A 137 -3.90 17.71 4.63
C ALA A 137 -5.10 18.02 5.52
N ALA A 138 -6.33 17.82 5.02
CA ALA A 138 -7.53 18.04 5.80
C ALA A 138 -7.62 17.09 7.01
N LEU A 139 -7.22 15.82 6.83
CA LEU A 139 -7.12 14.87 7.93
C LEU A 139 -6.11 15.29 8.97
N GLY A 140 -4.94 15.77 8.56
CA GLY A 140 -3.92 16.32 9.48
C GLY A 140 -4.49 17.43 10.35
N VAL A 141 -5.19 18.39 9.77
CA VAL A 141 -5.85 19.50 10.50
C VAL A 141 -6.94 18.96 11.45
N ILE A 142 -7.74 18.00 11.01
CA ILE A 142 -8.78 17.37 11.86
C ILE A 142 -8.12 16.72 13.08
N PHE A 143 -7.05 15.93 12.89
CA PHE A 143 -6.40 15.25 14.01
C PHE A 143 -5.66 16.20 14.94
N ILE A 144 -5.03 17.26 14.44
CA ILE A 144 -4.46 18.31 15.30
C ILE A 144 -5.53 18.88 16.23
N ASN A 145 -6.74 19.12 15.73
CA ASN A 145 -7.84 19.66 16.54
C ASN A 145 -8.43 18.60 17.48
N VAL A 146 -8.60 17.36 17.03
CA VAL A 146 -9.10 16.25 17.87
C VAL A 146 -8.19 15.97 19.07
N PHE A 147 -6.88 16.02 18.85
CA PHE A 147 -5.85 15.79 19.87
C PHE A 147 -5.28 17.08 20.49
N ASN A 148 -5.94 18.23 20.27
CA ASN A 148 -5.48 19.50 20.82
C ASN A 148 -5.44 19.48 22.35
N PRO A 149 -4.33 19.95 23.02
CA PRO A 149 -4.20 19.89 24.47
C PRO A 149 -5.24 20.70 25.23
N LYS A 150 -5.74 21.80 24.68
CA LYS A 150 -6.63 22.74 25.38
C LYS A 150 -8.13 22.46 25.14
N TYR A 151 -8.52 22.22 23.89
CA TYR A 151 -9.91 22.11 23.48
C TYR A 151 -10.22 20.83 22.68
N GLY A 152 -9.24 19.93 22.56
CA GLY A 152 -9.40 18.70 21.78
C GLY A 152 -10.40 17.73 22.36
N LEU A 153 -11.11 17.05 21.45
CA LEU A 153 -12.15 16.09 21.81
C LEU A 153 -11.65 15.00 22.78
N ILE A 154 -10.45 14.48 22.55
CA ILE A 154 -9.90 13.38 23.36
C ILE A 154 -9.64 13.85 24.80
N ASN A 155 -8.98 15.00 24.98
CA ASN A 155 -8.72 15.56 26.31
C ASN A 155 -10.02 15.94 27.03
N SER A 156 -11.00 16.48 26.31
CA SER A 156 -12.32 16.81 26.87
C SER A 156 -13.07 15.57 27.34
N LEU A 157 -13.07 14.48 26.56
CA LEU A 157 -13.69 13.22 26.96
C LEU A 157 -13.01 12.61 28.19
N ILE A 158 -11.67 12.60 28.23
CA ILE A 158 -10.94 12.08 29.38
C ILE A 158 -11.24 12.94 30.63
N SER A 159 -11.27 14.28 30.51
CA SER A 159 -11.62 15.18 31.61
C SER A 159 -13.03 14.92 32.13
N GLN A 160 -14.01 14.68 31.27
CA GLN A 160 -15.38 14.35 31.68
C GLN A 160 -15.45 13.00 32.40
N ILE A 161 -14.74 11.98 31.95
CA ILE A 161 -14.75 10.64 32.55
C ILE A 161 -14.02 10.66 33.92
N THR A 162 -12.90 11.38 34.01
CA THR A 162 -12.08 11.41 35.25
C THR A 162 -12.51 12.43 36.26
N GLY A 163 -13.36 13.40 35.87
CA GLY A 163 -13.77 14.52 36.71
C GLY A 163 -12.64 15.52 37.02
N THR A 164 -11.51 15.42 36.32
CA THR A 164 -10.33 16.28 36.50
C THR A 164 -9.94 16.94 35.20
N THR A 165 -9.31 18.11 35.25
CA THR A 165 -8.80 18.77 34.06
C THR A 165 -7.63 17.97 33.48
N PHE A 166 -7.84 17.33 32.34
CA PHE A 166 -6.81 16.57 31.67
C PHE A 166 -6.32 17.34 30.43
N GLN A 167 -5.01 17.61 30.36
CA GLN A 167 -4.40 18.33 29.24
C GLN A 167 -3.11 17.62 28.85
N LYS A 168 -3.17 16.90 27.75
CA LYS A 168 -2.02 16.19 27.20
C LYS A 168 -1.74 16.66 25.78
N ASN A 169 -0.48 16.92 25.47
CA ASN A 169 -0.05 17.27 24.12
C ASN A 169 0.36 16.03 23.35
N TRP A 170 -0.64 15.33 22.82
CA TRP A 170 -0.51 14.00 22.22
C TRP A 170 0.53 13.90 21.10
N PHE A 171 0.63 14.92 20.25
CA PHE A 171 1.56 14.92 19.11
C PHE A 171 2.98 15.35 19.47
N PHE A 172 3.19 16.06 20.58
CA PHE A 172 4.48 16.66 20.89
C PHE A 172 5.12 16.17 22.17
N GLU A 173 4.50 15.21 22.87
CA GLU A 173 5.14 14.51 23.97
C GLU A 173 5.81 13.23 23.49
N GLN A 174 7.04 12.97 23.98
CA GLN A 174 7.87 11.83 23.54
C GLN A 174 7.15 10.48 23.69
N ASN A 175 6.40 10.28 24.76
CA ASN A 175 5.76 9.00 25.07
C ASN A 175 4.47 8.75 24.27
N SER A 176 3.93 9.73 23.56
CA SER A 176 2.65 9.59 22.88
C SER A 176 2.69 9.90 21.38
N ALA A 177 3.63 10.70 20.91
CA ALA A 177 3.66 11.19 19.54
C ALA A 177 3.58 10.07 18.49
N PHE A 178 4.42 9.05 18.60
CA PHE A 178 4.44 7.93 17.66
C PHE A 178 3.10 7.16 17.64
N ILE A 179 2.53 6.90 18.81
CA ILE A 179 1.25 6.21 18.96
C ILE A 179 0.12 7.06 18.40
N THR A 180 0.11 8.36 18.67
CA THR A 180 -0.92 9.30 18.19
C THR A 180 -0.91 9.41 16.67
N VAL A 181 0.26 9.54 16.04
CA VAL A 181 0.42 9.50 14.58
C VAL A 181 -0.10 8.16 14.05
N THR A 182 0.25 7.04 14.68
CA THR A 182 -0.22 5.72 14.27
C THR A 182 -1.75 5.62 14.30
N TRP A 183 -2.40 6.07 15.37
CA TRP A 183 -3.86 6.07 15.47
C TRP A 183 -4.53 6.95 14.41
N SER A 184 -3.87 8.03 13.98
CA SER A 184 -4.41 8.96 12.99
C SER A 184 -4.68 8.33 11.62
N TRP A 185 -4.02 7.22 11.27
CA TRP A 185 -4.22 6.53 9.99
C TRP A 185 -4.66 5.06 10.14
N LEU A 186 -4.46 4.44 11.31
CA LEU A 186 -4.66 3.00 11.50
C LEU A 186 -6.09 2.54 11.17
N LEU A 187 -7.09 3.38 11.42
CA LEU A 187 -8.49 3.06 11.23
C LEU A 187 -9.04 3.38 9.84
N TYR A 188 -8.24 3.89 8.89
CA TYR A 188 -8.67 4.20 7.53
C TYR A 188 -8.76 2.97 6.63
N THR A 189 -9.34 1.92 7.13
CA THR A 189 -9.39 0.60 6.49
C THR A 189 -10.35 0.51 5.30
N GLY A 190 -10.99 1.60 4.89
CA GLY A 190 -12.05 1.60 3.88
C GLY A 190 -11.66 0.96 2.56
N MET A 191 -10.48 1.26 2.02
CA MET A 191 -9.98 0.67 0.79
C MET A 191 -9.78 -0.84 0.93
N ILE A 192 -9.20 -1.28 2.05
CA ILE A 192 -8.99 -2.70 2.33
C ILE A 192 -10.33 -3.43 2.46
N ILE A 193 -11.29 -2.83 3.16
CA ILE A 193 -12.65 -3.37 3.29
C ILE A 193 -13.26 -3.64 1.92
N ILE A 194 -13.16 -2.70 0.97
CA ILE A 194 -13.75 -2.85 -0.35
C ILE A 194 -13.06 -3.96 -1.14
N VAL A 195 -11.73 -3.99 -1.15
CA VAL A 195 -10.97 -5.00 -1.90
C VAL A 195 -11.26 -6.40 -1.36
N VAL A 196 -11.22 -6.57 -0.04
CA VAL A 196 -11.51 -7.87 0.60
C VAL A 196 -12.97 -8.26 0.44
N LEU A 197 -13.91 -7.31 0.60
CA LEU A 197 -15.34 -7.57 0.41
C LEU A 197 -15.64 -8.00 -1.03
N ALA A 198 -15.03 -7.36 -2.02
CA ALA A 198 -15.18 -7.77 -3.42
C ALA A 198 -14.69 -9.22 -3.65
N GLY A 199 -13.54 -9.59 -3.06
CA GLY A 199 -13.06 -10.96 -3.10
C GLY A 199 -13.99 -11.96 -2.43
N LEU A 200 -14.55 -11.61 -1.26
CA LEU A 200 -15.52 -12.46 -0.57
C LEU A 200 -16.82 -12.66 -1.35
N LEU A 201 -17.30 -11.61 -2.03
CA LEU A 201 -18.52 -11.68 -2.84
C LEU A 201 -18.31 -12.38 -4.18
N ALA A 202 -17.08 -12.58 -4.63
CA ALA A 202 -16.74 -13.33 -5.84
C ALA A 202 -16.72 -14.84 -5.62
N ILE A 203 -16.74 -15.32 -4.37
CA ILE A 203 -16.81 -16.77 -4.06
C ILE A 203 -18.19 -17.28 -4.48
N PRO A 204 -18.26 -18.36 -5.32
CA PRO A 204 -19.54 -18.97 -5.71
C PRO A 204 -20.33 -19.43 -4.48
N GLU A 205 -21.63 -19.15 -4.49
CA GLU A 205 -22.51 -19.46 -3.35
C GLU A 205 -22.65 -20.96 -3.14
N ASP A 206 -22.62 -21.74 -4.23
CA ASP A 206 -22.68 -23.21 -4.23
C ASP A 206 -21.60 -23.84 -3.34
N VAL A 207 -20.38 -23.26 -3.30
CA VAL A 207 -19.28 -23.73 -2.44
C VAL A 207 -19.64 -23.58 -0.96
N ILE A 208 -20.30 -22.46 -0.63
CA ILE A 208 -20.70 -22.16 0.75
C ILE A 208 -21.91 -23.01 1.17
N GLU A 209 -22.87 -23.24 0.24
CA GLU A 209 -24.03 -24.10 0.49
C GLU A 209 -23.63 -25.56 0.68
N ALA A 210 -22.75 -26.09 -0.17
CA ALA A 210 -22.20 -27.43 -0.01
C ALA A 210 -21.57 -27.65 1.38
N ALA A 211 -20.73 -26.68 1.82
CA ALA A 211 -20.11 -26.76 3.15
C ALA A 211 -21.15 -26.70 4.29
N ARG A 212 -22.27 -25.99 4.12
CA ARG A 212 -23.36 -25.99 5.11
C ARG A 212 -24.11 -27.32 5.15
N ILE A 213 -24.32 -27.94 3.98
CA ILE A 213 -24.91 -29.27 3.90
C ILE A 213 -24.03 -30.32 4.61
N ASP A 214 -22.70 -30.16 4.49
CA ASP A 214 -21.72 -31.00 5.19
C ASP A 214 -21.62 -30.69 6.70
N GLY A 215 -22.46 -29.79 7.22
CA GLY A 215 -22.52 -29.44 8.66
C GLY A 215 -21.42 -28.49 9.14
N ALA A 216 -20.72 -27.78 8.24
CA ALA A 216 -19.72 -26.79 8.63
C ALA A 216 -20.36 -25.57 9.28
N THR A 217 -19.80 -25.14 10.43
CA THR A 217 -20.18 -23.89 11.09
C THR A 217 -19.71 -22.69 10.29
N GLU A 218 -20.34 -21.52 10.47
CA GLU A 218 -19.92 -20.27 9.82
C GLU A 218 -18.44 -19.93 10.11
N MET A 219 -17.94 -20.26 11.29
CA MET A 219 -16.54 -20.04 11.64
C MET A 219 -15.61 -20.96 10.82
N GLN A 220 -15.98 -22.22 10.66
CA GLN A 220 -15.25 -23.18 9.82
C GLN A 220 -15.27 -22.73 8.35
N ILE A 221 -16.41 -22.29 7.85
CA ILE A 221 -16.55 -21.74 6.49
C ILE A 221 -15.63 -20.53 6.31
N ASN A 222 -15.61 -19.60 7.27
CA ASN A 222 -14.76 -18.40 7.16
C ASN A 222 -13.27 -18.76 7.15
N PHE A 223 -12.79 -19.60 8.07
CA PHE A 223 -11.36 -19.87 8.22
C PHE A 223 -10.83 -20.97 7.28
N ARG A 224 -11.65 -21.97 6.93
CA ARG A 224 -11.21 -23.09 6.11
C ARG A 224 -11.56 -22.98 4.63
N ILE A 225 -12.53 -22.12 4.28
CA ILE A 225 -13.00 -21.96 2.89
C ILE A 225 -12.77 -20.53 2.40
N ARG A 226 -13.44 -19.54 2.99
CA ARG A 226 -13.39 -18.15 2.50
C ARG A 226 -11.98 -17.57 2.59
N LEU A 227 -11.33 -17.66 3.75
CA LEU A 227 -10.01 -17.06 3.96
C LEU A 227 -8.93 -17.62 3.01
N PRO A 228 -8.82 -18.95 2.80
CA PRO A 228 -7.91 -19.51 1.79
C PRO A 228 -8.25 -19.10 0.37
N LEU A 229 -9.54 -19.07 -0.02
CA LEU A 229 -9.97 -18.70 -1.36
C LEU A 229 -9.66 -17.24 -1.72
N ILE A 230 -9.68 -16.33 -0.74
CA ILE A 230 -9.31 -14.93 -0.96
C ILE A 230 -7.84 -14.63 -0.65
N ARG A 231 -6.99 -15.64 -0.53
CA ARG A 231 -5.56 -15.48 -0.17
C ARG A 231 -4.85 -14.46 -1.07
N THR A 232 -5.05 -14.54 -2.37
CA THR A 232 -4.47 -13.60 -3.36
C THR A 232 -5.00 -12.17 -3.17
N VAL A 233 -6.30 -12.03 -2.86
CA VAL A 233 -6.91 -10.73 -2.55
C VAL A 233 -6.34 -10.12 -1.27
N LEU A 234 -6.11 -10.95 -0.25
CA LEU A 234 -5.45 -10.53 0.98
C LEU A 234 -4.00 -10.11 0.72
N GLY A 235 -3.25 -10.89 -0.05
CA GLY A 235 -1.90 -10.52 -0.47
C GLY A 235 -1.87 -9.17 -1.20
N THR A 236 -2.78 -8.95 -2.14
CA THR A 236 -2.94 -7.67 -2.83
C THR A 236 -3.26 -6.54 -1.85
N SER A 237 -4.16 -6.78 -0.89
CA SER A 237 -4.51 -5.80 0.15
C SER A 237 -3.30 -5.42 1.02
N VAL A 238 -2.46 -6.40 1.38
CA VAL A 238 -1.22 -6.17 2.14
C VAL A 238 -0.21 -5.38 1.30
N ILE A 239 -0.05 -5.68 0.00
CA ILE A 239 0.82 -4.91 -0.91
C ILE A 239 0.34 -3.45 -1.00
N LEU A 240 -0.96 -3.22 -1.19
CA LEU A 240 -1.52 -1.88 -1.24
C LEU A 240 -1.26 -1.10 0.06
N ALA A 241 -1.50 -1.73 1.21
CA ALA A 241 -1.28 -1.13 2.52
C ALA A 241 0.20 -0.82 2.78
N ALA A 242 1.10 -1.77 2.56
CA ALA A 242 2.54 -1.61 2.76
C ALA A 242 3.13 -0.54 1.85
N THR A 243 2.78 -0.55 0.56
CA THR A 243 3.29 0.43 -0.41
C THR A 243 2.73 1.82 -0.19
N SER A 244 1.50 1.97 0.33
CA SER A 244 0.97 3.28 0.72
C SER A 244 1.80 3.88 1.85
N MET A 245 2.19 3.07 2.84
CA MET A 245 3.00 3.55 3.98
C MET A 245 4.43 3.93 3.59
N LEU A 246 5.02 3.25 2.60
CA LEU A 246 6.33 3.62 2.07
C LEU A 246 6.34 4.98 1.34
N ARG A 247 5.17 5.55 1.05
CA ARG A 247 5.00 6.87 0.40
C ARG A 247 4.38 7.90 1.32
N GLU A 248 3.95 7.47 2.52
CA GLU A 248 3.28 8.36 3.46
C GLU A 248 4.28 9.35 4.07
N PHE A 249 4.07 10.64 3.80
CA PHE A 249 4.82 11.71 4.43
C PHE A 249 3.92 12.87 4.86
N GLU A 250 2.84 13.11 4.13
CA GLU A 250 2.04 14.32 4.22
C GLU A 250 1.37 14.48 5.59
N LEU A 251 0.75 13.40 6.10
CA LEU A 251 0.11 13.43 7.42
C LEU A 251 1.13 13.68 8.53
N ILE A 252 2.30 13.03 8.46
CA ILE A 252 3.36 13.18 9.46
C ILE A 252 3.95 14.59 9.40
N TYR A 253 4.20 15.10 8.19
CA TYR A 253 4.70 16.46 7.96
C TYR A 253 3.76 17.52 8.56
N LEU A 254 2.45 17.39 8.31
CA LEU A 254 1.45 18.35 8.73
C LEU A 254 1.10 18.25 10.23
N THR A 255 1.31 17.11 10.87
CA THR A 255 1.00 16.92 12.30
C THR A 255 2.21 17.19 13.19
N THR A 256 3.17 16.28 13.18
CA THR A 256 4.35 16.33 14.06
C THR A 256 5.60 16.90 13.39
N ASN A 257 5.59 16.97 12.06
CA ASN A 257 6.79 17.28 11.27
C ASN A 257 8.01 16.41 11.66
N GLY A 258 7.77 15.15 12.03
CA GLY A 258 8.80 14.19 12.46
C GLY A 258 9.18 14.25 13.93
N GLY A 259 8.68 15.28 14.68
CA GLY A 259 8.99 15.49 16.10
C GLY A 259 8.16 14.62 17.07
N PRO A 260 8.41 14.79 18.38
CA PRO A 260 9.55 15.45 19.00
C PRO A 260 10.85 14.63 18.83
N GLY A 261 11.98 15.29 18.63
CA GLY A 261 13.29 14.62 18.58
C GLY A 261 13.41 13.48 17.55
N ASP A 262 12.85 13.66 16.36
CA ASP A 262 12.80 12.69 15.25
C ASP A 262 12.00 11.38 15.57
N MET A 263 11.22 11.34 16.65
CA MET A 263 10.49 10.13 17.07
C MET A 263 9.44 9.65 16.07
N THR A 264 8.88 10.58 15.28
CA THR A 264 7.90 10.26 14.23
C THR A 264 8.46 10.47 12.83
N LEU A 265 9.78 10.69 12.72
CA LEU A 265 10.44 10.84 11.43
C LEU A 265 10.40 9.51 10.68
N ASN A 266 9.84 9.52 9.47
CA ASN A 266 9.89 8.37 8.55
C ASN A 266 10.79 8.69 7.35
N LEU A 267 11.11 7.69 6.55
CA LEU A 267 12.06 7.82 5.46
C LEU A 267 11.57 8.77 4.35
N PRO A 268 10.29 8.76 3.90
CA PRO A 268 9.78 9.76 2.95
C PRO A 268 9.87 11.20 3.45
N LEU A 269 9.55 11.46 4.73
CA LEU A 269 9.66 12.79 5.30
C LEU A 269 11.11 13.23 5.44
N TYR A 270 12.01 12.32 5.80
CA TYR A 270 13.43 12.63 5.89
C TYR A 270 14.01 12.97 4.51
N LEU A 271 13.67 12.18 3.48
CA LEU A 271 14.01 12.49 2.08
C LEU A 271 13.52 13.88 1.68
N TYR A 272 12.26 14.19 1.97
CA TYR A 272 11.69 15.52 1.65
C TYR A 272 12.46 16.65 2.33
N LYS A 273 12.74 16.54 3.63
CA LYS A 273 13.51 17.54 4.36
C LYS A 273 14.92 17.72 3.80
N THR A 274 15.62 16.62 3.55
CA THR A 274 16.97 16.62 3.00
C THR A 274 17.03 17.26 1.61
N SER A 275 16.03 17.01 0.76
CA SER A 275 15.99 17.61 -0.57
C SER A 275 15.53 19.06 -0.56
N MET A 276 14.46 19.39 0.17
CA MET A 276 13.78 20.69 0.08
C MET A 276 14.26 21.70 1.13
N THR A 277 14.71 21.23 2.29
CA THR A 277 15.18 22.13 3.36
C THR A 277 16.70 22.21 3.37
N ASP A 278 17.38 21.06 3.30
CA ASP A 278 18.84 20.99 3.39
C ASP A 278 19.52 21.16 2.01
N ASN A 279 18.72 21.14 0.93
CA ASN A 279 19.18 21.25 -0.46
C ASN A 279 20.26 20.24 -0.83
N ASN A 280 20.24 19.06 -0.21
CA ASN A 280 21.19 17.95 -0.44
C ASN A 280 20.54 16.88 -1.32
N TYR A 281 20.54 17.12 -2.62
CA TYR A 281 19.83 16.27 -3.59
C TYR A 281 20.45 14.89 -3.75
N GLY A 282 21.81 14.80 -3.71
CA GLY A 282 22.52 13.52 -3.85
C GLY A 282 22.17 12.56 -2.70
N TYR A 283 22.19 13.04 -1.47
CA TYR A 283 21.82 12.25 -0.29
C TYR A 283 20.31 11.91 -0.27
N ALA A 284 19.45 12.86 -0.66
CA ALA A 284 18.02 12.61 -0.78
C ALA A 284 17.71 11.54 -1.86
N ASN A 285 18.42 11.58 -3.00
CA ASN A 285 18.26 10.59 -4.06
C ASN A 285 18.73 9.19 -3.61
N MET A 286 19.80 9.11 -2.80
CA MET A 286 20.19 7.86 -2.16
C MET A 286 19.09 7.30 -1.26
N MET A 287 18.42 8.15 -0.44
CA MET A 287 17.23 7.71 0.34
C MET A 287 16.10 7.22 -0.56
N GLY A 288 15.89 7.88 -1.72
CA GLY A 288 14.94 7.43 -2.74
C GLY A 288 15.26 6.02 -3.26
N VAL A 289 16.54 5.73 -3.52
CA VAL A 289 16.99 4.37 -3.89
C VAL A 289 16.70 3.36 -2.77
N VAL A 290 16.95 3.72 -1.51
CA VAL A 290 16.65 2.87 -0.35
C VAL A 290 15.14 2.58 -0.27
N LEU A 291 14.29 3.58 -0.49
CA LEU A 291 12.83 3.39 -0.53
C LEU A 291 12.39 2.46 -1.66
N ILE A 292 12.96 2.60 -2.86
CA ILE A 292 12.67 1.74 -4.01
C ILE A 292 13.05 0.29 -3.68
N VAL A 293 14.25 0.07 -3.15
CA VAL A 293 14.71 -1.27 -2.75
C VAL A 293 13.81 -1.85 -1.66
N ALA A 294 13.47 -1.07 -0.64
CA ALA A 294 12.55 -1.47 0.42
C ALA A 294 11.18 -1.86 -0.16
N GLY A 295 10.65 -1.11 -1.13
CA GLY A 295 9.40 -1.41 -1.83
C GLY A 295 9.46 -2.74 -2.59
N ILE A 296 10.52 -2.95 -3.37
CA ILE A 296 10.73 -4.20 -4.13
C ILE A 296 10.82 -5.41 -3.17
N VAL A 297 11.62 -5.30 -2.13
CA VAL A 297 11.77 -6.36 -1.11
C VAL A 297 10.44 -6.65 -0.42
N THR A 298 9.69 -5.62 -0.04
CA THR A 298 8.38 -5.75 0.60
C THR A 298 7.38 -6.47 -0.32
N VAL A 299 7.26 -6.04 -1.57
CA VAL A 299 6.35 -6.67 -2.55
C VAL A 299 6.77 -8.11 -2.83
N TYR A 300 8.06 -8.38 -3.00
CA TYR A 300 8.58 -9.73 -3.21
C TYR A 300 8.28 -10.65 -2.01
N ALA A 301 8.52 -10.17 -0.78
CA ALA A 301 8.23 -10.92 0.44
C ALA A 301 6.76 -11.25 0.57
N ILE A 302 5.86 -10.29 0.33
CA ILE A 302 4.42 -10.49 0.40
C ILE A 302 3.95 -11.48 -0.68
N ASN A 303 4.42 -11.34 -1.93
CA ASN A 303 4.10 -12.28 -3.01
C ASN A 303 4.50 -13.73 -2.65
N LYS A 304 5.66 -13.90 -2.02
CA LYS A 304 6.15 -15.21 -1.58
C LYS A 304 5.31 -15.79 -0.42
N ILE A 305 4.97 -14.96 0.57
CA ILE A 305 4.17 -15.36 1.75
C ILE A 305 2.77 -15.80 1.31
N PHE A 306 2.14 -15.01 0.44
CA PHE A 306 0.77 -15.27 -0.03
C PHE A 306 0.71 -16.19 -1.26
N ARG A 307 1.87 -16.65 -1.78
CA ARG A 307 1.99 -17.55 -2.96
C ARG A 307 1.18 -17.04 -4.16
N MET A 308 1.22 -15.74 -4.41
CA MET A 308 0.36 -15.10 -5.43
C MET A 308 0.69 -15.52 -6.86
N ASN A 309 1.86 -16.12 -7.10
CA ASN A 309 2.28 -16.62 -8.41
C ASN A 309 1.82 -18.07 -8.68
N GLU A 310 1.29 -18.77 -7.69
CA GLU A 310 0.68 -20.08 -7.88
C GLU A 310 -0.75 -19.81 -8.35
N ALA A 311 -0.99 -20.03 -9.66
CA ALA A 311 -2.33 -19.95 -10.22
C ALA A 311 -3.21 -20.97 -9.49
N ASP A 312 -4.18 -20.48 -8.74
CA ASP A 312 -5.23 -21.34 -8.15
C ASP A 312 -6.09 -21.81 -9.34
N TYR A 313 -5.77 -23.03 -9.88
CA TYR A 313 -6.60 -23.78 -10.80
C TYR A 313 -7.58 -24.62 -10.01
#